data_eb47ba188a4e385cf7b401e8acf642b1
#
_entry.id   eb47ba188a4e385cf7b401e8acf642b1
#
_cell.length_a   1.000
_cell.length_b   1.000
_cell.length_c   1.000
_cell.angle_alpha   90.00
_cell.angle_beta   90.00
_cell.angle_gamma   90.00
#
_symmetry.space_group_name_H-M   'P 1'
#
loop_
_entity.id
_entity.type
_entity.pdbx_description
1 polymer ?
#
loop_
_entity_poly.entity_id
_entity_poly.type
_entity_poly.pdbx_seq_one_letter_code
_entity_poly.pdbx_strand_id
1 'polypeptide(L)'
;MFCNQCEQTANCTGCVTSPGVCGKDEDVQSLQETLLYGLKGMCAYASHARRLGKSDEAVNAFVEEALFATMTNVNFDIDTMLELVLECGRQNLRVMELLDQGHVDKFGQPSPAPLQEGTQAGPGILVSGHDLLDLDNLLKQCEGTGVKVYTHGEMLPAHMYPKLREHPNLAGHYGGAWQKQRREFEDFSGPIVMTTNCVVIPRESYSDRL
;
A
#
# COMPACT_ATOMS: atom_id res chain seq x y z
N MET A 1 16.58 8.38 -21.43
CA MET A 1 15.27 7.89 -20.91
C MET A 1 15.09 6.41 -21.20
N PHE A 2 14.06 5.76 -20.62
CA PHE A 2 13.59 4.44 -21.04
C PHE A 2 12.06 4.47 -21.20
N CYS A 3 11.54 3.98 -22.33
CA CYS A 3 10.09 3.89 -22.57
C CYS A 3 9.78 2.64 -23.40
N ASN A 4 8.80 1.85 -22.93
CA ASN A 4 8.32 0.62 -23.59
C ASN A 4 6.79 0.57 -23.71
N GLN A 5 6.13 1.73 -23.78
CA GLN A 5 4.67 1.84 -23.67
C GLN A 5 3.89 1.54 -24.96
N CYS A 6 4.55 1.43 -26.11
CA CYS A 6 3.86 1.19 -27.38
C CYS A 6 4.63 0.23 -28.30
N GLU A 7 3.95 -0.28 -29.34
CA GLU A 7 4.50 -1.18 -30.35
C GLU A 7 5.56 -0.53 -31.23
N GLN A 8 5.68 0.82 -31.23
CA GLN A 8 6.70 1.56 -31.98
C GLN A 8 8.06 1.59 -31.27
N THR A 9 8.19 0.96 -30.13
CA THR A 9 9.46 0.94 -29.38
C THR A 9 10.59 0.40 -30.24
N ALA A 10 11.79 1.04 -30.15
CA ALA A 10 12.95 0.63 -30.90
C ALA A 10 13.28 -0.85 -30.68
N ASN A 11 13.37 -1.61 -31.77
CA ASN A 11 13.69 -3.05 -31.78
C ASN A 11 12.78 -3.91 -30.88
N CYS A 12 11.55 -3.50 -30.59
CA CYS A 12 10.62 -4.18 -29.68
C CYS A 12 11.15 -4.35 -28.23
N THR A 13 12.16 -3.59 -27.83
CA THR A 13 12.77 -3.67 -26.50
C THR A 13 12.52 -2.43 -25.63
N GLY A 14 12.43 -1.26 -26.27
CA GLY A 14 12.21 0.03 -25.61
C GLY A 14 12.99 1.16 -26.28
N CYS A 15 12.51 2.39 -26.15
CA CYS A 15 13.24 3.59 -26.53
C CYS A 15 14.21 3.95 -25.41
N VAL A 16 15.51 4.03 -25.73
CA VAL A 16 16.58 4.34 -24.78
C VAL A 16 17.29 5.67 -25.08
N THR A 17 16.87 6.34 -26.13
CA THR A 17 17.39 7.65 -26.56
C THR A 17 16.35 8.74 -26.30
N SER A 18 16.77 10.00 -26.23
CA SER A 18 15.91 11.18 -26.21
C SER A 18 16.14 11.97 -27.51
N PRO A 19 15.09 12.29 -28.30
CA PRO A 19 13.72 11.82 -28.12
C PRO A 19 13.53 10.33 -28.44
N GLY A 20 12.41 9.75 -27.96
CA GLY A 20 11.97 8.43 -28.38
C GLY A 20 11.44 8.41 -29.82
N VAL A 21 11.06 7.21 -30.33
CA VAL A 21 10.54 7.05 -31.71
C VAL A 21 9.32 7.96 -31.98
N CYS A 22 8.46 8.18 -30.98
CA CYS A 22 7.28 9.05 -31.09
C CYS A 22 7.60 10.56 -30.95
N GLY A 23 8.84 10.94 -30.69
CA GLY A 23 9.25 12.33 -30.45
C GLY A 23 9.16 12.78 -28.99
N LYS A 24 8.69 11.91 -28.08
CA LYS A 24 8.65 12.19 -26.64
C LYS A 24 10.06 12.36 -26.08
N ASP A 25 10.29 13.42 -25.32
CA ASP A 25 11.55 13.67 -24.63
C ASP A 25 11.59 13.03 -23.22
N GLU A 26 12.69 13.22 -22.53
CA GLU A 26 12.92 12.63 -21.21
C GLU A 26 12.12 13.34 -20.10
N ASP A 27 11.78 14.62 -20.25
CA ASP A 27 11.01 15.37 -19.25
C ASP A 27 9.55 14.90 -19.24
N VAL A 28 8.94 14.79 -20.43
CA VAL A 28 7.59 14.21 -20.57
C VAL A 28 7.56 12.77 -20.07
N GLN A 29 8.57 11.95 -20.42
CA GLN A 29 8.65 10.58 -19.91
C GLN A 29 8.72 10.54 -18.38
N SER A 30 9.54 11.38 -17.77
CA SER A 30 9.69 11.42 -16.31
C SER A 30 8.42 11.85 -15.59
N LEU A 31 7.69 12.84 -16.16
CA LEU A 31 6.41 13.29 -15.62
C LEU A 31 5.33 12.19 -15.76
N GLN A 32 5.26 11.49 -16.90
CA GLN A 32 4.34 10.37 -17.08
C GLN A 32 4.62 9.23 -16.08
N GLU A 33 5.89 8.89 -15.85
CA GLU A 33 6.25 7.88 -14.85
C GLU A 33 5.92 8.33 -13.43
N THR A 34 6.20 9.59 -13.09
CA THR A 34 5.85 10.18 -11.79
C THR A 34 4.34 10.11 -11.55
N LEU A 35 3.54 10.51 -12.55
CA LEU A 35 2.09 10.40 -12.49
C LEU A 35 1.63 8.96 -12.29
N LEU A 36 2.19 8.02 -13.05
CA LEU A 36 1.85 6.60 -12.95
C LEU A 36 2.18 6.03 -11.56
N TYR A 37 3.31 6.40 -10.95
CA TYR A 37 3.66 6.01 -9.59
C TYR A 37 2.67 6.59 -8.57
N GLY A 38 2.32 7.87 -8.71
CA GLY A 38 1.29 8.50 -7.87
C GLY A 38 -0.05 7.79 -7.98
N LEU A 39 -0.50 7.50 -9.20
CA LEU A 39 -1.75 6.76 -9.46
C LEU A 39 -1.75 5.37 -8.84
N LYS A 40 -0.64 4.61 -8.94
CA LYS A 40 -0.53 3.29 -8.31
C LYS A 40 -0.74 3.36 -6.79
N GLY A 41 -0.11 4.32 -6.12
CA GLY A 41 -0.26 4.52 -4.67
C GLY A 41 -1.69 4.94 -4.30
N MET A 42 -2.23 5.92 -5.02
CA MET A 42 -3.59 6.42 -4.81
C MET A 42 -4.63 5.31 -5.04
N CYS A 43 -4.51 4.53 -6.11
CA CYS A 43 -5.42 3.43 -6.41
C CYS A 43 -5.36 2.31 -5.37
N ALA A 44 -4.21 2.07 -4.74
CA ALA A 44 -4.11 1.12 -3.63
C ALA A 44 -4.99 1.56 -2.45
N TYR A 45 -4.89 2.82 -2.02
CA TYR A 45 -5.76 3.36 -0.97
C TYR A 45 -7.23 3.42 -1.38
N ALA A 46 -7.53 3.82 -2.63
CA ALA A 46 -8.91 3.82 -3.15
C ALA A 46 -9.53 2.40 -3.14
N SER A 47 -8.75 1.38 -3.45
CA SER A 47 -9.18 -0.02 -3.37
C SER A 47 -9.53 -0.43 -1.94
N HIS A 48 -8.69 -0.06 -0.96
CA HIS A 48 -8.97 -0.32 0.46
C HIS A 48 -10.22 0.44 0.93
N ALA A 49 -10.35 1.74 0.59
CA ALA A 49 -11.53 2.53 0.91
C ALA A 49 -12.82 1.91 0.33
N ARG A 50 -12.77 1.43 -0.91
CA ARG A 50 -13.91 0.76 -1.57
C ARG A 50 -14.32 -0.53 -0.88
N ARG A 51 -13.37 -1.34 -0.39
CA ARG A 51 -13.66 -2.53 0.43
C ARG A 51 -14.36 -2.17 1.75
N LEU A 52 -14.17 -0.95 2.25
CA LEU A 52 -14.84 -0.38 3.41
C LEU A 52 -16.13 0.39 3.06
N GLY A 53 -16.61 0.30 1.80
CA GLY A 53 -17.83 0.94 1.33
C GLY A 53 -17.70 2.43 1.02
N LYS A 54 -16.46 2.93 0.86
CA LYS A 54 -16.17 4.34 0.53
C LYS A 54 -15.66 4.47 -0.90
N SER A 55 -16.23 5.40 -1.66
CA SER A 55 -15.77 5.75 -3.00
C SER A 55 -16.15 7.18 -3.34
N ASP A 56 -15.45 7.75 -4.31
CA ASP A 56 -15.73 9.09 -4.84
C ASP A 56 -15.62 9.07 -6.36
N GLU A 57 -16.67 9.49 -7.04
CA GLU A 57 -16.75 9.48 -8.50
C GLU A 57 -15.79 10.47 -9.14
N ALA A 58 -15.51 11.60 -8.50
CA ALA A 58 -14.53 12.56 -9.01
C ALA A 58 -13.10 11.99 -8.97
N VAL A 59 -12.77 11.20 -7.95
CA VAL A 59 -11.50 10.46 -7.89
C VAL A 59 -11.43 9.42 -9.00
N ASN A 60 -12.51 8.66 -9.23
CA ASN A 60 -12.55 7.65 -10.29
C ASN A 60 -12.33 8.29 -11.67
N ALA A 61 -13.06 9.38 -11.96
CA ALA A 61 -12.91 10.12 -13.22
C ALA A 61 -11.49 10.67 -13.41
N PHE A 62 -10.87 11.22 -12.36
CA PHE A 62 -9.48 11.66 -12.41
C PHE A 62 -8.51 10.51 -12.70
N VAL A 63 -8.70 9.33 -12.11
CA VAL A 63 -7.84 8.16 -12.38
C VAL A 63 -7.91 7.78 -13.86
N GLU A 64 -9.09 7.78 -14.47
CA GLU A 64 -9.27 7.46 -15.88
C GLU A 64 -8.58 8.50 -16.78
N GLU A 65 -8.79 9.80 -16.53
CA GLU A 65 -8.14 10.89 -17.25
C GLU A 65 -6.62 10.84 -17.12
N ALA A 66 -6.11 10.68 -15.92
CA ALA A 66 -4.68 10.65 -15.66
C ALA A 66 -3.99 9.42 -16.27
N LEU A 67 -4.62 8.24 -16.24
CA LEU A 67 -4.12 7.06 -16.93
C LEU A 67 -4.10 7.27 -18.44
N PHE A 68 -5.15 7.86 -19.02
CA PHE A 68 -5.19 8.19 -20.44
C PHE A 68 -4.05 9.15 -20.82
N ALA A 69 -3.77 10.17 -20.00
CA ALA A 69 -2.68 11.13 -20.25
C ALA A 69 -1.28 10.49 -20.21
N THR A 70 -1.11 9.34 -19.54
CA THR A 70 0.18 8.61 -19.56
C THR A 70 0.41 7.81 -20.84
N MET A 71 -0.60 7.65 -21.69
CA MET A 71 -0.48 6.90 -22.93
C MET A 71 0.41 7.64 -23.93
N THR A 72 1.14 6.90 -24.73
CA THR A 72 1.98 7.41 -25.80
C THR A 72 1.16 8.19 -26.83
N ASN A 73 1.68 9.32 -27.32
CA ASN A 73 1.08 10.17 -28.35
C ASN A 73 -0.23 10.90 -27.92
N VAL A 74 -0.55 10.95 -26.64
CA VAL A 74 -1.74 11.66 -26.14
C VAL A 74 -1.39 13.07 -25.72
N ASN A 75 -0.37 13.24 -24.87
CA ASN A 75 0.03 14.54 -24.33
C ASN A 75 1.55 14.67 -24.25
N PHE A 76 2.10 15.69 -24.90
CA PHE A 76 3.52 16.05 -24.91
C PHE A 76 3.78 17.41 -24.25
N ASP A 77 2.75 18.06 -23.72
CA ASP A 77 2.86 19.36 -23.07
C ASP A 77 3.32 19.17 -21.61
N ILE A 78 4.48 19.74 -21.28
CA ILE A 78 5.13 19.61 -19.98
C ILE A 78 4.29 20.26 -18.88
N ASP A 79 3.72 21.44 -19.14
CA ASP A 79 2.97 22.19 -18.14
C ASP A 79 1.69 21.44 -17.78
N THR A 80 0.96 20.93 -18.76
CA THR A 80 -0.24 20.09 -18.53
C THR A 80 0.11 18.81 -17.78
N MET A 81 1.23 18.16 -18.11
CA MET A 81 1.67 16.96 -17.39
C MET A 81 2.02 17.25 -15.94
N LEU A 82 2.68 18.39 -15.68
CA LEU A 82 2.98 18.83 -14.32
C LEU A 82 1.71 19.12 -13.51
N GLU A 83 0.71 19.77 -14.13
CA GLU A 83 -0.59 20.01 -13.50
C GLU A 83 -1.28 18.69 -13.10
N LEU A 84 -1.25 17.67 -13.96
CA LEU A 84 -1.80 16.34 -13.65
C LEU A 84 -1.05 15.66 -12.48
N VAL A 85 0.27 15.79 -12.40
CA VAL A 85 1.06 15.26 -11.27
C VAL A 85 0.65 15.94 -9.97
N LEU A 86 0.50 17.27 -9.98
CA LEU A 86 0.06 18.02 -8.79
C LEU A 86 -1.40 17.69 -8.41
N GLU A 87 -2.27 17.53 -9.41
CA GLU A 87 -3.65 17.12 -9.17
C GLU A 87 -3.73 15.70 -8.59
N CYS A 88 -2.89 14.78 -9.04
CA CYS A 88 -2.78 13.45 -8.44
C CYS A 88 -2.50 13.53 -6.93
N GLY A 89 -1.62 14.46 -6.50
CA GLY A 89 -1.39 14.71 -5.09
C GLY A 89 -2.65 15.20 -4.35
N ARG A 90 -3.40 16.13 -4.93
CA ARG A 90 -4.66 16.63 -4.34
C ARG A 90 -5.74 15.54 -4.24
N GLN A 91 -5.91 14.74 -5.29
CA GLN A 91 -6.84 13.63 -5.28
C GLN A 91 -6.43 12.52 -4.31
N ASN A 92 -5.13 12.32 -4.12
CA ASN A 92 -4.64 11.36 -3.12
C ASN A 92 -5.02 11.76 -1.69
N LEU A 93 -4.97 13.05 -1.33
CA LEU A 93 -5.46 13.52 -0.02
C LEU A 93 -6.93 13.16 0.20
N ARG A 94 -7.76 13.34 -0.84
CA ARG A 94 -9.19 12.97 -0.79
C ARG A 94 -9.38 11.46 -0.59
N VAL A 95 -8.60 10.64 -1.28
CA VAL A 95 -8.63 9.17 -1.11
C VAL A 95 -8.22 8.76 0.30
N MET A 96 -7.20 9.42 0.87
CA MET A 96 -6.78 9.17 2.25
C MET A 96 -7.90 9.52 3.25
N GLU A 97 -8.62 10.62 3.04
CA GLU A 97 -9.80 10.97 3.86
C GLU A 97 -10.91 9.90 3.76
N LEU A 98 -11.18 9.39 2.56
CA LEU A 98 -12.16 8.30 2.36
C LEU A 98 -11.76 7.02 3.10
N LEU A 99 -10.48 6.68 3.07
CA LEU A 99 -9.95 5.51 3.76
C LEU A 99 -10.04 5.70 5.29
N ASP A 100 -9.66 6.87 5.79
CA ASP A 100 -9.78 7.21 7.22
C ASP A 100 -11.23 7.11 7.69
N GLN A 101 -12.18 7.72 6.97
CA GLN A 101 -13.61 7.60 7.27
C GLN A 101 -14.08 6.13 7.28
N GLY A 102 -13.61 5.32 6.32
CA GLY A 102 -13.92 3.90 6.28
C GLY A 102 -13.40 3.14 7.49
N HIS A 103 -12.19 3.45 7.92
CA HIS A 103 -11.60 2.87 9.13
C HIS A 103 -12.34 3.30 10.41
N VAL A 104 -12.65 4.60 10.53
CA VAL A 104 -13.41 5.13 11.69
C VAL A 104 -14.80 4.50 11.78
N ASP A 105 -15.53 4.43 10.68
CA ASP A 105 -16.86 3.83 10.66
C ASP A 105 -16.84 2.34 11.05
N LYS A 106 -15.82 1.63 10.59
CA LYS A 106 -15.71 0.19 10.85
C LYS A 106 -15.11 -0.12 12.21
N PHE A 107 -14.00 0.53 12.59
CA PHE A 107 -13.18 0.17 13.75
C PHE A 107 -13.34 1.13 14.94
N GLY A 108 -14.07 2.22 14.76
CA GLY A 108 -14.26 3.29 15.76
C GLY A 108 -13.18 4.37 15.70
N GLN A 109 -13.40 5.46 16.39
CA GLN A 109 -12.46 6.58 16.44
C GLN A 109 -11.14 6.14 17.09
N PRO A 110 -9.99 6.30 16.43
CA PRO A 110 -8.71 5.93 17.01
C PRO A 110 -8.36 6.82 18.22
N SER A 111 -7.76 6.23 19.23
CA SER A 111 -7.33 6.92 20.44
C SER A 111 -6.04 6.31 20.99
N PRO A 112 -5.19 7.10 21.67
CA PRO A 112 -4.01 6.56 22.32
C PRO A 112 -4.36 5.42 23.27
N ALA A 113 -3.55 4.35 23.24
CA ALA A 113 -3.74 3.18 24.07
C ALA A 113 -2.39 2.60 24.50
N PRO A 114 -2.32 1.95 25.68
CA PRO A 114 -1.15 1.16 26.05
C PRO A 114 -0.90 0.06 25.02
N LEU A 115 0.37 -0.17 24.71
CA LEU A 115 0.81 -1.18 23.76
C LEU A 115 1.68 -2.22 24.47
N GLN A 116 1.35 -3.50 24.28
CA GLN A 116 2.22 -4.60 24.69
C GLN A 116 3.26 -4.84 23.62
N GLU A 117 4.53 -4.67 23.96
CA GLU A 117 5.67 -4.98 23.09
C GLU A 117 6.19 -6.41 23.32
N GLY A 118 6.75 -7.01 22.27
CA GLY A 118 7.34 -8.34 22.29
C GLY A 118 6.29 -9.46 22.22
N THR A 119 6.71 -10.67 22.56
CA THR A 119 5.88 -11.87 22.44
C THR A 119 5.57 -12.50 23.81
N GLN A 120 4.50 -13.26 23.86
CA GLN A 120 4.09 -14.08 25.00
C GLN A 120 4.19 -15.55 24.62
N ALA A 121 4.31 -16.44 25.61
CA ALA A 121 4.32 -17.89 25.36
C ALA A 121 3.04 -18.38 24.68
N GLY A 122 3.17 -19.29 23.74
CA GLY A 122 2.08 -19.91 22.99
C GLY A 122 2.18 -19.70 21.47
N PRO A 123 1.25 -20.28 20.70
CA PRO A 123 1.26 -20.12 19.24
C PRO A 123 0.97 -18.66 18.84
N GLY A 124 1.68 -18.17 17.82
CA GLY A 124 1.55 -16.79 17.38
C GLY A 124 1.69 -16.63 15.87
N ILE A 125 1.00 -15.63 15.33
CA ILE A 125 1.08 -15.17 13.94
C ILE A 125 1.55 -13.71 13.95
N LEU A 126 2.51 -13.38 13.09
CA LEU A 126 2.95 -12.02 12.86
C LEU A 126 2.24 -11.44 11.64
N VAL A 127 1.69 -10.22 11.74
CA VAL A 127 1.00 -9.55 10.63
C VAL A 127 1.66 -8.22 10.34
N SER A 128 2.07 -8.02 9.11
CA SER A 128 2.68 -6.77 8.64
C SER A 128 1.98 -6.23 7.37
N GLY A 129 2.26 -5.00 7.03
CA GLY A 129 1.62 -4.27 5.94
C GLY A 129 0.68 -3.19 6.46
N HIS A 130 -0.40 -2.87 5.72
CA HIS A 130 -1.24 -1.70 6.01
C HIS A 130 -2.74 -1.99 6.08
N ASP A 131 -3.21 -3.18 5.64
CA ASP A 131 -4.64 -3.45 5.52
C ASP A 131 -5.26 -3.89 6.86
N LEU A 132 -5.96 -2.96 7.52
CA LEU A 132 -6.65 -3.21 8.79
C LEU A 132 -7.85 -4.15 8.63
N LEU A 133 -8.45 -4.23 7.43
CA LEU A 133 -9.55 -5.15 7.18
C LEU A 133 -9.07 -6.60 7.12
N ASP A 134 -7.90 -6.84 6.51
CA ASP A 134 -7.29 -8.16 6.51
C ASP A 134 -6.87 -8.59 7.93
N LEU A 135 -6.35 -7.64 8.72
CA LEU A 135 -6.07 -7.90 10.15
C LEU A 135 -7.34 -8.29 10.91
N ASP A 136 -8.44 -7.52 10.76
CA ASP A 136 -9.74 -7.82 11.39
C ASP A 136 -10.24 -9.22 11.02
N ASN A 137 -10.14 -9.58 9.74
CA ASN A 137 -10.54 -10.90 9.26
C ASN A 137 -9.67 -12.03 9.85
N LEU A 138 -8.37 -11.82 9.98
CA LEU A 138 -7.47 -12.77 10.62
C LEU A 138 -7.79 -12.91 12.10
N LEU A 139 -7.98 -11.81 12.82
CA LEU A 139 -8.34 -11.83 14.24
C LEU A 139 -9.62 -12.64 14.50
N LYS A 140 -10.64 -12.44 13.66
CA LYS A 140 -11.89 -13.24 13.72
C LYS A 140 -11.66 -14.72 13.48
N GLN A 141 -10.79 -15.09 12.53
CA GLN A 141 -10.46 -16.50 12.29
C GLN A 141 -9.68 -17.14 13.46
N CYS A 142 -8.95 -16.34 14.21
CA CYS A 142 -8.21 -16.81 15.38
C CYS A 142 -9.05 -16.89 16.65
N GLU A 143 -10.28 -16.42 16.67
CA GLU A 143 -11.15 -16.48 17.86
C GLU A 143 -11.33 -17.91 18.36
N GLY A 144 -11.17 -18.10 19.67
CA GLY A 144 -11.31 -19.41 20.33
C GLY A 144 -10.18 -20.42 20.06
N THR A 145 -9.18 -20.09 19.22
CA THR A 145 -8.08 -21.02 18.89
C THR A 145 -6.91 -20.98 19.87
N GLY A 146 -6.80 -19.92 20.68
CA GLY A 146 -5.64 -19.64 21.54
C GLY A 146 -4.41 -19.09 20.79
N VAL A 147 -4.51 -18.90 19.47
CA VAL A 147 -3.44 -18.29 18.67
C VAL A 147 -3.40 -16.80 18.94
N LYS A 148 -2.20 -16.26 19.18
CA LYS A 148 -1.94 -14.84 19.40
C LYS A 148 -1.52 -14.17 18.10
N VAL A 149 -2.05 -12.98 17.83
CA VAL A 149 -1.71 -12.18 16.67
C VAL A 149 -0.90 -10.98 17.11
N TYR A 150 0.25 -10.79 16.48
CA TYR A 150 1.14 -9.65 16.70
C TYR A 150 1.21 -8.82 15.43
N THR A 151 1.11 -7.50 15.58
CA THR A 151 1.33 -6.57 14.46
C THR A 151 2.82 -6.25 14.33
N HIS A 152 3.23 -5.83 13.13
CA HIS A 152 4.59 -5.39 12.83
C HIS A 152 4.59 -4.15 11.92
N GLY A 153 5.58 -3.29 12.09
CA GLY A 153 5.80 -2.16 11.20
C GLY A 153 4.62 -1.20 11.13
N GLU A 154 4.16 -0.91 9.93
CA GLU A 154 3.06 0.03 9.65
C GLU A 154 1.68 -0.46 10.09
N MET A 155 1.56 -1.68 10.60
CA MET A 155 0.35 -2.17 11.23
C MET A 155 0.16 -1.66 12.68
N LEU A 156 1.14 -0.95 13.25
CA LEU A 156 1.09 -0.35 14.59
C LEU A 156 -0.19 0.46 14.86
N PRO A 157 -0.71 1.28 13.92
CA PRO A 157 -1.95 2.06 14.12
C PRO A 157 -3.18 1.22 14.45
N ALA A 158 -3.20 -0.09 14.15
CA ALA A 158 -4.30 -0.98 14.50
C ALA A 158 -4.66 -0.93 16.00
N HIS A 159 -3.64 -0.78 16.87
CA HIS A 159 -3.83 -0.71 18.31
C HIS A 159 -4.52 0.57 18.80
N MET A 160 -4.67 1.58 17.95
CA MET A 160 -5.40 2.82 18.29
C MET A 160 -6.91 2.66 18.10
N TYR A 161 -7.36 1.69 17.29
CA TYR A 161 -8.78 1.49 16.97
C TYR A 161 -9.46 0.60 18.01
N PRO A 162 -10.55 1.09 18.69
CA PRO A 162 -11.15 0.37 19.80
C PRO A 162 -11.66 -1.02 19.41
N LYS A 163 -12.33 -1.17 18.27
CA LYS A 163 -12.88 -2.48 17.87
C LYS A 163 -11.80 -3.50 17.50
N LEU A 164 -10.61 -3.07 17.07
CA LEU A 164 -9.48 -3.98 16.88
C LEU A 164 -8.85 -4.38 18.21
N ARG A 165 -8.71 -3.43 19.16
CA ARG A 165 -8.20 -3.72 20.50
C ARG A 165 -9.06 -4.68 21.32
N GLU A 166 -10.37 -4.73 21.06
CA GLU A 166 -11.31 -5.63 21.74
C GLU A 166 -11.10 -7.11 21.40
N HIS A 167 -10.39 -7.42 20.31
CA HIS A 167 -10.09 -8.80 19.95
C HIS A 167 -9.11 -9.42 20.95
N PRO A 168 -9.50 -10.51 21.65
CA PRO A 168 -8.66 -11.13 22.68
C PRO A 168 -7.37 -11.74 22.10
N ASN A 169 -7.35 -11.99 20.79
CA ASN A 169 -6.21 -12.56 20.07
C ASN A 169 -5.18 -11.51 19.64
N LEU A 170 -5.50 -10.20 19.65
CA LEU A 170 -4.56 -9.14 19.35
C LEU A 170 -3.63 -8.92 20.55
N ALA A 171 -2.49 -9.60 20.55
CA ALA A 171 -1.63 -9.72 21.72
C ALA A 171 -0.64 -8.58 21.90
N GLY A 172 -0.25 -7.89 20.83
CA GLY A 172 0.70 -6.79 20.90
C GLY A 172 1.38 -6.46 19.59
N HIS A 173 2.44 -5.69 19.68
CA HIS A 173 3.29 -5.28 18.55
C HIS A 173 4.67 -5.90 18.68
N TYR A 174 5.21 -6.44 17.60
CA TYR A 174 6.52 -7.08 17.55
C TYR A 174 7.43 -6.34 16.57
N GLY A 175 8.62 -6.03 17.01
CA GLY A 175 9.64 -5.42 16.16
C GLY A 175 9.44 -3.92 15.97
N GLY A 176 9.95 -3.42 14.88
CA GLY A 176 9.98 -1.99 14.57
C GLY A 176 9.58 -1.67 13.14
N ALA A 177 10.29 -0.74 12.50
CA ALA A 177 9.97 -0.27 11.17
C ALA A 177 10.33 -1.32 10.09
N TRP A 178 9.67 -1.20 8.92
CA TRP A 178 9.73 -2.16 7.80
C TRP A 178 11.15 -2.58 7.37
N GLN A 179 12.13 -1.69 7.44
CA GLN A 179 13.52 -1.99 7.06
C GLN A 179 14.20 -3.02 7.97
N LYS A 180 13.64 -3.29 9.14
CA LYS A 180 14.16 -4.29 10.07
C LYS A 180 13.63 -5.70 9.82
N GLN A 181 12.67 -5.88 8.90
CA GLN A 181 11.99 -7.16 8.60
C GLN A 181 12.94 -8.34 8.47
N ARG A 182 14.06 -8.15 7.75
CA ARG A 182 14.99 -9.27 7.47
C ARG A 182 15.50 -9.97 8.73
N ARG A 183 15.68 -9.22 9.82
CA ARG A 183 16.11 -9.77 11.13
C ARG A 183 14.89 -10.17 11.95
N GLU A 184 13.93 -9.30 12.06
CA GLU A 184 12.77 -9.48 12.94
C GLU A 184 11.88 -10.64 12.49
N PHE A 185 11.74 -10.86 11.16
CA PHE A 185 11.01 -12.02 10.62
C PHE A 185 11.80 -13.33 10.79
N GLU A 186 13.13 -13.27 10.75
CA GLU A 186 13.98 -14.42 11.03
C GLU A 186 13.88 -14.84 12.50
N ASP A 187 13.88 -13.87 13.42
CA ASP A 187 13.79 -14.08 14.87
C ASP A 187 12.38 -14.52 15.33
N PHE A 188 11.32 -14.21 14.59
CA PHE A 188 9.95 -14.64 14.90
C PHE A 188 9.73 -16.08 14.46
N SER A 189 9.35 -16.97 15.37
CA SER A 189 9.29 -18.41 15.11
C SER A 189 7.99 -18.90 14.46
N GLY A 190 6.94 -18.08 14.42
CA GLY A 190 5.63 -18.42 13.86
C GLY A 190 5.42 -18.04 12.41
N PRO A 191 4.24 -18.33 11.83
CA PRO A 191 3.84 -17.84 10.52
C PRO A 191 3.80 -16.31 10.44
N ILE A 192 4.05 -15.79 9.25
CA ILE A 192 4.08 -14.36 8.95
C ILE A 192 3.07 -14.07 7.83
N VAL A 193 2.18 -13.12 8.06
CA VAL A 193 1.19 -12.67 7.07
C VAL A 193 1.55 -11.27 6.61
N MET A 194 1.74 -11.11 5.31
CA MET A 194 1.89 -9.79 4.68
C MET A 194 0.58 -9.40 4.01
N THR A 195 0.05 -8.25 4.37
CA THR A 195 -1.20 -7.76 3.77
C THR A 195 -0.94 -6.93 2.52
N THR A 196 -0.22 -5.84 2.64
CA THR A 196 0.09 -4.93 1.53
C THR A 196 1.38 -4.19 1.79
N ASN A 197 2.11 -3.82 0.73
CA ASN A 197 3.28 -2.94 0.79
C ASN A 197 4.38 -3.38 1.80
N CYS A 198 5.42 -2.60 1.91
CA CYS A 198 6.49 -2.76 2.88
C CYS A 198 7.14 -4.16 2.94
N VAL A 199 6.88 -5.04 1.98
CA VAL A 199 7.56 -6.33 1.90
C VAL A 199 8.96 -6.16 1.35
N VAL A 200 9.95 -6.61 2.11
CA VAL A 200 11.34 -6.74 1.65
C VAL A 200 11.52 -8.13 1.06
N ILE A 201 12.36 -8.27 0.03
CA ILE A 201 12.64 -9.59 -0.56
C ILE A 201 12.97 -10.60 0.55
N PRO A 202 12.14 -11.66 0.70
CA PRO A 202 12.29 -12.63 1.79
C PRO A 202 13.64 -13.34 1.74
N ARG A 203 14.16 -13.69 2.92
CA ARG A 203 15.33 -14.58 3.04
C ARG A 203 14.87 -16.03 3.11
N GLU A 204 15.72 -16.94 2.68
CA GLU A 204 15.49 -18.39 2.78
C GLU A 204 15.17 -18.85 4.22
N SER A 205 15.75 -18.15 5.22
CA SER A 205 15.60 -18.46 6.65
C SER A 205 14.14 -18.33 7.19
N TYR A 206 13.26 -17.62 6.47
CA TYR A 206 11.86 -17.43 6.86
C TYR A 206 10.85 -17.47 5.72
N SER A 207 11.28 -17.65 4.47
CA SER A 207 10.38 -17.63 3.30
C SER A 207 9.32 -18.72 3.30
N ASP A 208 9.58 -19.82 3.99
CA ASP A 208 8.64 -20.94 4.19
C ASP A 208 7.52 -20.64 5.19
N ARG A 209 7.65 -19.55 5.94
CA ARG A 209 6.67 -19.10 6.95
C ARG A 209 5.92 -17.84 6.55
N LEU A 210 6.21 -17.28 5.35
CA LEU A 210 5.62 -16.05 4.82
C LEU A 210 4.43 -16.34 3.91
#